data_f4669c7f10c78208e875f048dfdcb75a
#
_entry.id   f4669c7f10c78208e875f048dfdcb75a
#
_cell.length_a   1.000
_cell.length_b   1.000
_cell.length_c   1.000
_cell.angle_alpha   90.00
_cell.angle_beta   90.00
_cell.angle_gamma   90.00
#
_symmetry.space_group_name_H-M   'P 1'
#
loop_
_entity.id
_entity.type
_entity.pdbx_description
1 polymer ?
#
loop_
_entity_poly.entity_id
_entity_poly.type
_entity_poly.pdbx_seq_one_letter_code
_entity_poly.pdbx_strand_id
1 'polypeptide(L)'
;MNLRILKKLSARAAPYLVPLGDRRQQFLSEKHDNYHGLLIRDRTCWDRSRCHATYTGHGDEIVFDTRAGFRVVMRPPSNPLKGTAMIGGVSGYYEPEWDEETAWGALNTFVRYHFCDWTESGGRPTRKIRNPSDVFRCADEMLGA
;
A
#
# COMPACT_ATOMS: atom_id res chain seq x y z
N MET A 1 2.24 1.68 -10.38
CA MET A 1 2.11 0.21 -10.48
C MET A 1 0.72 -0.12 -11.03
N ASN A 2 0.64 -1.09 -11.89
CA ASN A 2 -0.63 -1.56 -12.45
C ASN A 2 -1.45 -2.30 -11.38
N LEU A 3 -2.77 -2.10 -11.33
CA LEU A 3 -3.65 -2.72 -10.33
C LEU A 3 -3.67 -4.26 -10.39
N ARG A 4 -3.54 -4.85 -11.58
CA ARG A 4 -3.45 -6.30 -11.72
C ARG A 4 -2.17 -6.86 -11.10
N ILE A 5 -1.06 -6.16 -11.29
CA ILE A 5 0.22 -6.53 -10.69
C ILE A 5 0.14 -6.37 -9.16
N LEU A 6 -0.39 -5.26 -8.68
CA LEU A 6 -0.59 -5.02 -7.24
C LEU A 6 -1.44 -6.11 -6.60
N LYS A 7 -2.54 -6.51 -7.24
CA LYS A 7 -3.42 -7.57 -6.74
C LYS A 7 -2.70 -8.92 -6.63
N LYS A 8 -1.93 -9.28 -7.66
CA LYS A 8 -1.14 -10.53 -7.65
C LYS A 8 -0.05 -10.51 -6.59
N LEU A 9 0.69 -9.40 -6.49
CA LEU A 9 1.73 -9.24 -5.49
C LEU A 9 1.16 -9.27 -4.06
N SER A 10 0.02 -8.64 -3.83
CA SER A 10 -0.63 -8.63 -2.53
C SER A 10 -1.14 -10.02 -2.13
N ALA A 11 -1.74 -10.76 -3.05
CA ALA A 11 -2.16 -12.14 -2.81
C ALA A 11 -0.95 -13.04 -2.45
N ARG A 12 0.18 -12.86 -3.13
CA ARG A 12 1.41 -13.59 -2.85
C ARG A 12 2.07 -13.15 -1.54
N ALA A 13 1.98 -11.88 -1.20
CA ALA A 13 2.60 -11.33 0.01
C ALA A 13 1.88 -11.71 1.29
N ALA A 14 0.56 -11.82 1.27
CA ALA A 14 -0.25 -12.05 2.46
C ALA A 14 0.23 -13.23 3.34
N PRO A 15 0.57 -14.40 2.79
CA PRO A 15 1.04 -15.52 3.62
C PRO A 15 2.37 -15.29 4.34
N TYR A 16 3.17 -14.33 3.90
CA TYR A 16 4.45 -14.01 4.53
C TYR A 16 4.31 -13.19 5.81
N LEU A 17 3.22 -12.43 5.94
CA LEU A 17 3.11 -11.39 6.97
C LEU A 17 3.05 -11.96 8.38
N VAL A 18 2.20 -12.94 8.64
CA VAL A 18 2.07 -13.54 9.98
C VAL A 18 3.38 -14.21 10.42
N PRO A 19 4.03 -15.08 9.60
CA PRO A 19 5.32 -15.66 9.97
C PRO A 19 6.42 -14.62 10.23
N LEU A 20 6.37 -13.47 9.55
CA LEU A 20 7.32 -12.38 9.75
C LEU A 20 6.98 -11.47 10.95
N GLY A 21 5.85 -11.69 11.59
CA GLY A 21 5.45 -10.98 12.81
C GLY A 21 4.38 -9.91 12.66
N ASP A 22 3.86 -9.68 11.46
CA ASP A 22 2.75 -8.76 11.25
C ASP A 22 1.42 -9.49 11.47
N ARG A 23 0.82 -9.28 12.62
CA ARG A 23 -0.40 -9.95 13.07
C ARG A 23 -1.66 -9.12 12.90
N ARG A 24 -1.59 -8.03 12.16
CA ARG A 24 -2.79 -7.25 11.82
C ARG A 24 -3.79 -8.11 11.06
N GLN A 25 -5.04 -7.71 11.07
CA GLN A 25 -6.12 -8.44 10.39
C GLN A 25 -5.91 -8.43 8.87
N GLN A 26 -5.97 -9.60 8.25
CA GLN A 26 -5.96 -9.74 6.79
C GLN A 26 -7.38 -9.86 6.26
N PHE A 27 -7.67 -9.19 5.17
CA PHE A 27 -8.97 -9.20 4.51
C PHE A 27 -8.82 -8.89 3.03
N LEU A 28 -9.87 -9.15 2.26
CA LEU A 28 -9.95 -8.70 0.87
C LEU A 28 -10.70 -7.37 0.83
N SER A 29 -10.17 -6.41 0.09
CA SER A 29 -10.82 -5.12 -0.06
C SER A 29 -12.16 -5.28 -0.77
N GLU A 30 -13.20 -4.67 -0.20
CA GLU A 30 -14.57 -4.76 -0.69
C GLU A 30 -14.95 -3.55 -1.55
N LYS A 31 -16.08 -3.66 -2.24
CA LYS A 31 -16.56 -2.62 -3.15
C LYS A 31 -16.71 -1.24 -2.49
N HIS A 32 -17.10 -1.21 -1.24
CA HIS A 32 -17.39 0.03 -0.51
C HIS A 32 -16.29 0.47 0.45
N ASP A 33 -15.15 -0.21 0.43
CA ASP A 33 -14.03 0.18 1.27
C ASP A 33 -13.51 1.56 0.88
N ASN A 34 -12.99 2.26 1.87
CA ASN A 34 -12.41 3.58 1.68
C ASN A 34 -11.13 3.49 0.86
N TYR A 35 -11.09 4.20 -0.25
CA TYR A 35 -9.92 4.32 -1.11
C TYR A 35 -9.40 5.75 -1.25
N HIS A 36 -9.75 6.62 -0.31
CA HIS A 36 -9.20 7.97 -0.24
C HIS A 36 -7.67 7.93 -0.17
N GLY A 37 -7.03 8.86 -0.85
CA GLY A 37 -5.57 8.90 -0.95
C GLY A 37 -4.98 8.07 -2.10
N LEU A 38 -5.80 7.49 -2.98
CA LEU A 38 -5.33 6.86 -4.22
C LEU A 38 -5.21 7.88 -5.34
N LEU A 39 -4.08 7.90 -6.01
CA LEU A 39 -3.89 8.70 -7.22
C LEU A 39 -4.25 7.88 -8.45
N ILE A 40 -5.15 8.42 -9.26
CA ILE A 40 -5.47 7.87 -10.56
C ILE A 40 -4.60 8.57 -11.59
N ARG A 41 -3.71 7.82 -12.25
CA ARG A 41 -2.90 8.33 -13.37
C ARG A 41 -3.60 8.08 -14.71
N ASP A 42 -4.17 6.91 -14.83
CA ASP A 42 -4.94 6.45 -15.98
C ASP A 42 -5.89 5.33 -15.53
N ARG A 43 -6.53 4.65 -16.46
CA ARG A 43 -7.51 3.60 -16.14
C ARG A 43 -6.92 2.37 -15.43
N THR A 44 -5.61 2.18 -15.49
CA THR A 44 -4.93 0.97 -15.02
C THR A 44 -3.89 1.22 -13.94
N CYS A 45 -3.51 2.48 -13.68
CA CYS A 45 -2.42 2.82 -12.78
C CYS A 45 -2.91 3.70 -11.63
N TRP A 46 -2.65 3.23 -10.41
CA TRP A 46 -3.02 3.89 -9.16
C TRP A 46 -1.78 4.07 -8.27
N ASP A 47 -1.71 5.20 -7.58
CA ASP A 47 -0.63 5.52 -6.67
C ASP A 47 -1.20 6.26 -5.45
N ARG A 48 -0.91 5.76 -4.24
CA ARG A 48 -1.36 6.37 -2.99
C ARG A 48 -0.56 7.60 -2.59
N SER A 49 0.67 7.73 -3.06
CA SER A 49 1.62 8.69 -2.50
C SER A 49 1.38 10.14 -2.86
N ARG A 50 0.54 10.43 -3.87
CA ARG A 50 0.37 11.77 -4.43
C ARG A 50 -1.07 12.24 -4.52
N CYS A 51 -1.94 11.61 -3.79
CA CYS A 51 -3.36 11.86 -3.89
C CYS A 51 -3.84 12.76 -2.75
N HIS A 52 -4.58 13.79 -3.11
CA HIS A 52 -5.39 14.54 -2.16
C HIS A 52 -6.84 14.14 -2.37
N ALA A 53 -7.39 13.32 -1.46
CA ALA A 53 -8.82 13.11 -1.41
C ALA A 53 -9.45 14.35 -0.76
N THR A 54 -10.14 15.13 -1.55
CA THR A 54 -10.93 16.23 -1.01
C THR A 54 -12.37 15.77 -0.84
N TYR A 55 -12.89 15.93 0.36
CA TYR A 55 -14.31 15.74 0.63
C TYR A 55 -15.06 16.92 0.05
N THR A 56 -15.73 16.74 -1.07
CA THR A 56 -16.56 17.80 -1.71
C THR A 56 -18.05 17.63 -1.43
N GLY A 57 -18.44 17.12 -0.28
CA GLY A 57 -19.87 16.97 0.10
C GLY A 57 -20.68 15.97 -0.72
N HIS A 58 -20.13 15.44 -1.81
CA HIS A 58 -20.72 14.43 -2.68
C HIS A 58 -20.00 13.08 -2.63
N GLY A 59 -19.09 12.91 -1.68
CA GLY A 59 -18.30 11.66 -1.49
C GLY A 59 -17.41 11.32 -2.68
N ASP A 60 -16.43 10.52 -2.48
CA ASP A 60 -15.70 9.70 -3.46
C ASP A 60 -15.05 10.43 -4.66
N GLU A 61 -14.85 11.73 -4.59
CA GLU A 61 -14.09 12.45 -5.59
C GLU A 61 -12.60 12.45 -5.27
N ILE A 62 -11.79 12.04 -6.24
CA ILE A 62 -10.34 12.13 -6.16
C ILE A 62 -9.91 13.33 -6.99
N VAL A 63 -9.24 14.26 -6.33
CA VAL A 63 -8.73 15.47 -6.95
C VAL A 63 -7.22 15.38 -7.06
N PHE A 64 -6.68 15.62 -8.23
CA PHE A 64 -5.24 15.73 -8.42
C PHE A 64 -4.88 16.86 -9.37
N ASP A 65 -3.70 17.43 -9.15
CA ASP A 65 -3.17 18.48 -9.99
C ASP A 65 -2.29 17.87 -11.09
N THR A 66 -2.52 18.29 -12.31
CA THR A 66 -1.70 17.88 -13.46
C THR A 66 -0.44 18.76 -13.55
N ARG A 67 0.56 18.30 -14.31
CA ARG A 67 1.76 19.11 -14.58
C ARG A 67 1.47 20.40 -15.31
N ALA A 68 0.37 20.48 -16.05
CA ALA A 68 -0.06 21.69 -16.73
C ALA A 68 -0.80 22.68 -15.81
N GLY A 69 -0.92 22.38 -14.51
CA GLY A 69 -1.57 23.23 -13.52
C GLY A 69 -3.09 23.10 -13.50
N PHE A 70 -3.66 22.11 -14.17
CA PHE A 70 -5.08 21.85 -14.12
C PHE A 70 -5.44 20.92 -12.98
N ARG A 71 -6.53 21.22 -12.30
CA ARG A 71 -7.11 20.33 -11.31
C ARG A 71 -8.08 19.38 -11.99
N VAL A 72 -7.82 18.09 -11.85
CA VAL A 72 -8.70 17.04 -12.38
C VAL A 72 -9.43 16.38 -11.23
N VAL A 73 -10.75 16.31 -11.35
CA VAL A 73 -11.61 15.62 -10.38
C VAL A 73 -12.11 14.34 -11.03
N MET A 74 -11.85 13.21 -10.40
CA MET A 74 -12.30 11.91 -10.87
C MET A 74 -13.15 11.23 -9.81
N ARG A 75 -14.26 10.67 -10.25
CA ARG A 75 -15.13 9.84 -9.41
C ARG A 75 -15.09 8.41 -9.93
N PRO A 76 -14.29 7.53 -9.32
CA PRO A 76 -14.28 6.15 -9.74
C PRO A 76 -15.62 5.49 -9.41
N PRO A 77 -16.15 4.63 -10.31
CA PRO A 77 -17.43 3.97 -10.11
C PRO A 77 -17.42 2.92 -9.01
N SER A 78 -16.24 2.48 -8.58
CA SER A 78 -16.06 1.47 -7.54
C SER A 78 -14.66 1.56 -6.94
N ASN A 79 -14.47 0.94 -5.77
CA ASN A 79 -13.15 0.81 -5.15
C ASN A 79 -12.18 0.09 -6.10
N PRO A 80 -11.09 0.74 -6.53
CA PRO A 80 -10.12 0.14 -7.45
C PRO A 80 -9.32 -1.01 -6.84
N LEU A 81 -9.27 -1.10 -5.51
CA LEU A 81 -8.58 -2.17 -4.78
C LEU A 81 -9.49 -3.37 -4.49
N LYS A 82 -10.75 -3.37 -4.92
CA LYS A 82 -11.68 -4.47 -4.69
C LYS A 82 -11.04 -5.83 -5.01
N GLY A 83 -11.08 -6.75 -4.06
CA GLY A 83 -10.49 -8.08 -4.19
C GLY A 83 -8.99 -8.15 -3.99
N THR A 84 -8.33 -7.04 -3.65
CA THR A 84 -6.91 -7.01 -3.29
C THR A 84 -6.74 -7.45 -1.85
N ALA A 85 -5.75 -8.30 -1.57
CA ALA A 85 -5.40 -8.70 -0.22
C ALA A 85 -4.84 -7.50 0.56
N MET A 86 -5.52 -7.18 1.66
CA MET A 86 -5.21 -6.05 2.53
C MET A 86 -4.81 -6.54 3.91
N ILE A 87 -4.16 -5.68 4.65
CA ILE A 87 -3.87 -5.87 6.06
C ILE A 87 -4.15 -4.56 6.80
N GLY A 88 -4.75 -4.65 7.96
CA GLY A 88 -5.14 -3.47 8.72
C GLY A 88 -5.28 -3.73 10.21
N GLY A 89 -5.31 -2.64 10.96
CA GLY A 89 -5.47 -2.65 12.39
C GLY A 89 -5.79 -1.27 12.92
N VAL A 90 -6.14 -1.21 14.18
CA VAL A 90 -6.35 0.06 14.88
C VAL A 90 -4.99 0.65 15.26
N SER A 91 -4.74 1.88 14.89
CA SER A 91 -3.54 2.63 15.22
C SER A 91 -3.90 4.00 15.82
N GLY A 92 -2.92 4.68 16.39
CA GLY A 92 -3.09 5.98 17.04
C GLY A 92 -3.16 5.88 18.57
N TYR A 93 -2.53 6.83 19.24
CA TYR A 93 -2.46 6.88 20.71
C TYR A 93 -3.62 7.66 21.33
N TYR A 94 -3.92 8.85 20.80
CA TYR A 94 -4.96 9.72 21.33
C TYR A 94 -6.32 9.51 20.68
N GLU A 95 -6.32 9.26 19.36
CA GLU A 95 -7.52 9.01 18.56
C GLU A 95 -7.30 7.73 17.77
N PRO A 96 -7.67 6.57 18.34
CA PRO A 96 -7.53 5.30 17.63
C PRO A 96 -8.35 5.28 16.35
N GLU A 97 -7.69 5.06 15.22
CA GLU A 97 -8.30 4.98 13.90
C GLU A 97 -7.93 3.67 13.21
N TRP A 98 -8.81 3.21 12.34
CA TRP A 98 -8.51 2.08 11.48
C TRP A 98 -7.51 2.51 10.41
N ASP A 99 -6.38 1.80 10.34
CA ASP A 99 -5.34 1.99 9.34
C ASP A 99 -5.13 0.70 8.56
N GLU A 100 -5.12 0.81 7.24
CA GLU A 100 -5.00 -0.33 6.36
C GLU A 100 -4.07 -0.04 5.18
N GLU A 101 -3.47 -1.10 4.67
CA GLU A 101 -2.61 -1.05 3.49
C GLU A 101 -2.72 -2.36 2.71
N THR A 102 -2.20 -2.37 1.48
CA THR A 102 -2.12 -3.60 0.72
C THR A 102 -1.11 -4.55 1.35
N ALA A 103 -1.37 -5.86 1.28
CA ALA A 103 -0.43 -6.85 1.81
C ALA A 103 0.94 -6.74 1.12
N TRP A 104 0.98 -6.40 -0.16
CA TRP A 104 2.23 -6.13 -0.85
C TRP A 104 2.98 -4.92 -0.25
N GLY A 105 2.28 -3.81 -0.01
CA GLY A 105 2.87 -2.63 0.62
C GLY A 105 3.48 -2.95 1.98
N ALA A 106 2.77 -3.70 2.80
CA ALA A 106 3.22 -4.13 4.11
C ALA A 106 4.49 -4.99 4.03
N LEU A 107 4.51 -6.01 3.17
CA LEU A 107 5.67 -6.88 3.00
C LEU A 107 6.88 -6.11 2.46
N ASN A 108 6.67 -5.31 1.43
CA ASN A 108 7.75 -4.53 0.81
C ASN A 108 8.40 -3.58 1.83
N THR A 109 7.60 -2.89 2.62
CA THR A 109 8.09 -2.00 3.67
C THR A 109 8.82 -2.77 4.77
N PHE A 110 8.26 -3.89 5.22
CA PHE A 110 8.85 -4.71 6.28
C PHE A 110 10.21 -5.26 5.89
N VAL A 111 10.32 -5.82 4.68
CA VAL A 111 11.59 -6.37 4.18
C VAL A 111 12.65 -5.28 4.03
N ARG A 112 12.29 -4.15 3.46
CA ARG A 112 13.23 -3.03 3.30
C ARG A 112 13.67 -2.45 4.63
N TYR A 113 12.78 -2.37 5.60
CA TYR A 113 13.11 -1.93 6.95
C TYR A 113 14.10 -2.87 7.63
N HIS A 114 13.91 -4.18 7.48
CA HIS A 114 14.81 -5.19 8.04
C HIS A 114 16.24 -5.10 7.48
N PHE A 115 16.38 -4.87 6.18
CA PHE A 115 17.68 -4.73 5.50
C PHE A 115 18.13 -3.25 5.43
N CYS A 116 18.01 -2.56 6.55
CA CYS A 116 18.43 -1.18 6.70
C CYS A 116 19.22 -1.03 8.01
N ASP A 117 20.33 -0.32 7.95
CA ASP A 117 21.09 0.04 9.14
C ASP A 117 20.54 1.35 9.70
N TRP A 118 19.97 1.28 10.90
CA TRP A 118 19.32 2.39 11.58
C TRP A 118 20.22 3.10 12.60
N THR A 119 21.53 2.77 12.64
CA THR A 119 22.47 3.44 13.52
C THR A 119 22.75 4.87 13.11
N GLU A 120 22.53 5.22 11.84
CA GLU A 120 22.62 6.56 11.29
C GLU A 120 21.23 7.18 11.10
N SER A 121 21.17 8.52 11.17
CA SER A 121 19.93 9.27 10.91
C SER A 121 19.44 9.01 9.49
N GLY A 122 18.16 8.60 9.34
CA GLY A 122 17.54 8.33 8.06
C GLY A 122 17.72 6.90 7.53
N GLY A 123 18.51 6.07 8.19
CA GLY A 123 18.73 4.68 7.81
C GLY A 123 19.59 4.53 6.55
N ARG A 124 20.35 3.45 6.48
CA ARG A 124 21.18 3.11 5.32
C ARG A 124 20.83 1.69 4.83
N PRO A 125 20.40 1.51 3.57
CA PRO A 125 20.13 0.18 3.05
C PRO A 125 21.39 -0.70 3.09
N THR A 126 21.25 -1.91 3.65
CA THR A 126 22.34 -2.90 3.73
C THR A 126 22.28 -3.91 2.59
N ARG A 127 21.17 -3.94 1.87
CA ARG A 127 20.95 -4.83 0.73
C ARG A 127 20.24 -4.08 -0.40
N LYS A 128 20.65 -4.37 -1.62
CA LYS A 128 20.04 -3.83 -2.82
C LYS A 128 18.80 -4.64 -3.20
N ILE A 129 17.64 -4.03 -3.10
CA ILE A 129 16.34 -4.61 -3.43
C ILE A 129 15.74 -3.77 -4.55
N ARG A 130 15.70 -4.29 -5.77
CA ARG A 130 15.34 -3.53 -6.97
C ARG A 130 13.92 -3.81 -7.48
N ASN A 131 13.42 -5.00 -7.24
CA ASN A 131 12.18 -5.46 -7.84
C ASN A 131 11.42 -6.38 -6.88
N PRO A 132 10.15 -6.72 -7.17
CA PRO A 132 9.36 -7.58 -6.30
C PRO A 132 9.99 -8.96 -6.04
N SER A 133 10.68 -9.55 -7.02
CA SER A 133 11.34 -10.84 -6.83
C SER A 133 12.43 -10.78 -5.76
N ASP A 134 13.17 -9.67 -5.69
CA ASP A 134 14.15 -9.45 -4.62
C ASP A 134 13.48 -9.38 -3.24
N VAL A 135 12.33 -8.73 -3.15
CA VAL A 135 11.56 -8.65 -1.89
C VAL A 135 11.17 -10.05 -1.41
N PHE A 136 10.61 -10.87 -2.28
CA PHE A 136 10.20 -12.24 -1.91
C PHE A 136 11.39 -13.11 -1.54
N ARG A 137 12.49 -13.01 -2.27
CA ARG A 137 13.73 -13.72 -1.93
C ARG A 137 14.26 -13.34 -0.55
N CYS A 138 14.27 -12.03 -0.26
CA CYS A 138 14.66 -11.55 1.07
C CYS A 138 13.70 -12.03 2.17
N ALA A 139 12.40 -12.03 1.90
CA ALA A 139 11.41 -12.56 2.84
C ALA A 139 11.63 -14.06 3.10
N ASP A 140 11.91 -14.85 2.07
CA ASP A 140 12.24 -16.27 2.22
C ASP A 140 13.50 -16.48 3.07
N GLU A 141 14.53 -15.68 2.87
CA GLU A 141 15.75 -15.72 3.69
C GLU A 141 15.44 -15.38 5.16
N MET A 142 14.61 -14.38 5.42
CA MET A 142 14.21 -14.01 6.78
C MET A 142 13.45 -15.13 7.48
N LEU A 143 12.63 -15.87 6.76
CA LEU A 143 11.85 -17.00 7.30
C LEU A 143 12.72 -18.24 7.49
N GLY A 144 13.76 -18.41 6.70
CA GLY A 144 14.70 -19.54 6.82
C GLY A 144 15.82 -19.33 7.84
N ALA A 145 15.93 -18.11 8.33
CA ALA A 145 16.99 -17.76 9.29
C ALA A 145 16.67 -18.16 10.73
#